data_d54d25601919dece112dff0a8a979d21
#
_entry.id   d54d25601919dece112dff0a8a979d21
#
_cell.length_a   1.000
_cell.length_b   1.000
_cell.length_c   1.000
_cell.angle_alpha   90.00
_cell.angle_beta   90.00
_cell.angle_gamma   90.00
#
_symmetry.space_group_name_H-M   'P 1'
#
loop_
_entity.id
_entity.type
_entity.pdbx_description
1 polymer ?
#
loop_
_entity_poly.entity_id
_entity_poly.type
_entity_poly.pdbx_seq_one_letter_code
_entity_poly.pdbx_strand_id
1 'polypeptide(L)'
;MTWYKITEVKNTPEPFIKKVKAGNKSICLVGFEGKIYATAINCPHAGFDLSQGLCVKGKIVCPYHRYTYNLTTGKGGEGQNDFLETYAVDVRGDDIYVGINSFWDKVKQAFK
;
A
#
# COMPACT_ATOMS: atom_id res chain seq x y z
N MET A 1 14.42 -8.22 -1.96
CA MET A 1 13.09 -7.72 -2.39
C MET A 1 12.65 -8.50 -3.61
N THR A 2 11.42 -8.99 -3.59
CA THR A 2 10.83 -9.71 -4.72
C THR A 2 9.79 -8.81 -5.38
N TRP A 3 9.86 -8.68 -6.70
CA TRP A 3 8.93 -7.87 -7.47
C TRP A 3 7.84 -8.74 -8.07
N TYR A 4 6.59 -8.31 -7.88
CA TYR A 4 5.42 -9.03 -8.38
C TYR A 4 4.66 -8.14 -9.35
N LYS A 5 4.35 -8.67 -10.52
CA LYS A 5 3.51 -7.99 -11.49
C LYS A 5 2.05 -8.03 -11.03
N ILE A 6 1.41 -6.88 -11.02
CA ILE A 6 0.00 -6.76 -10.67
C ILE A 6 -0.83 -6.90 -11.95
N THR A 7 -1.72 -7.88 -11.98
CA THR A 7 -2.51 -8.18 -13.18
C THR A 7 -3.94 -7.68 -13.11
N GLU A 8 -4.42 -7.33 -11.91
CA GLU A 8 -5.82 -6.91 -11.70
C GLU A 8 -6.09 -5.48 -12.16
N VAL A 9 -5.06 -4.64 -12.26
CA VAL A 9 -5.16 -3.26 -12.73
C VAL A 9 -3.97 -2.91 -13.61
N LYS A 10 -4.18 -1.97 -14.51
CA LYS A 10 -3.12 -1.34 -15.31
C LYS A 10 -2.87 0.07 -14.81
N ASN A 11 -1.71 0.63 -15.16
CA ASN A 11 -1.44 2.02 -14.84
C ASN A 11 -2.47 2.92 -15.50
N THR A 12 -3.08 3.79 -14.71
CA THR A 12 -4.10 4.72 -15.18
C THR A 12 -3.92 6.05 -14.45
N PRO A 13 -4.18 7.20 -15.11
CA PRO A 13 -4.16 8.49 -14.43
C PRO A 13 -5.35 8.70 -13.49
N GLU A 14 -6.39 7.88 -13.59
CA GLU A 14 -7.58 8.01 -12.77
C GLU A 14 -7.32 7.54 -11.34
N PRO A 15 -7.86 8.22 -10.33
CA PRO A 15 -7.72 7.75 -8.94
C PRO A 15 -8.49 6.45 -8.72
N PHE A 16 -7.90 5.57 -7.93
CA PHE A 16 -8.54 4.31 -7.56
C PHE A 16 -7.99 3.79 -6.24
N ILE A 17 -8.73 2.88 -5.63
CA ILE A 17 -8.27 2.09 -4.49
C ILE A 17 -8.77 0.67 -4.71
N LYS A 18 -7.86 -0.31 -4.65
CA LYS A 18 -8.23 -1.68 -4.99
C LYS A 18 -7.39 -2.69 -4.25
N LYS A 19 -8.03 -3.77 -3.82
CA LYS A 19 -7.36 -4.94 -3.27
C LYS A 19 -6.83 -5.78 -4.42
N VAL A 20 -5.54 -6.06 -4.41
CA VAL A 20 -4.87 -6.84 -5.45
C VAL A 20 -3.97 -7.88 -4.81
N LYS A 21 -3.49 -8.82 -5.63
CA LYS A 21 -2.51 -9.83 -5.20
C LYS A 21 -1.12 -9.49 -5.72
N ALA A 22 -0.16 -9.47 -4.81
CA ALA A 22 1.26 -9.45 -5.16
C ALA A 22 1.81 -10.82 -4.77
N GLY A 23 1.95 -11.71 -5.75
CA GLY A 23 2.18 -13.11 -5.47
C GLY A 23 0.99 -13.71 -4.71
N ASN A 24 1.24 -14.25 -3.53
CA ASN A 24 0.18 -14.81 -2.68
C ASN A 24 -0.36 -13.82 -1.64
N LYS A 25 0.18 -12.62 -1.62
CA LYS A 25 -0.16 -11.64 -0.59
C LYS A 25 -1.20 -10.66 -1.10
N SER A 26 -2.28 -10.48 -0.36
CA SER A 26 -3.26 -9.42 -0.64
C SER A 26 -2.72 -8.09 -0.15
N ILE A 27 -2.76 -7.09 -1.00
CA ILE A 27 -2.32 -5.73 -0.68
C ILE A 27 -3.34 -4.72 -1.18
N CYS A 28 -3.19 -3.48 -0.73
CA CYS A 28 -4.00 -2.37 -1.20
C CYS A 28 -3.18 -1.55 -2.21
N LEU A 29 -3.73 -1.39 -3.41
CA LEU A 29 -3.12 -0.56 -4.44
C LEU A 29 -3.94 0.71 -4.59
N VAL A 30 -3.27 1.86 -4.59
CA VAL A 30 -3.93 3.17 -4.61
C VAL A 30 -3.35 4.02 -5.72
N GLY A 31 -4.22 4.54 -6.58
CA GLY A 31 -3.85 5.55 -7.56
C GLY A 31 -4.30 6.92 -7.06
N PHE A 32 -3.38 7.87 -7.01
CA PHE A 32 -3.66 9.22 -6.53
C PHE A 32 -2.71 10.21 -7.22
N GLU A 33 -3.29 11.21 -7.83
CA GLU A 33 -2.56 12.28 -8.55
C GLU A 33 -1.52 11.75 -9.55
N GLY A 34 -1.91 10.73 -10.31
CA GLY A 34 -1.05 10.15 -11.33
C GLY A 34 0.04 9.24 -10.83
N LYS A 35 0.08 8.95 -9.53
CA LYS A 35 1.05 8.05 -8.91
C LYS A 35 0.36 6.82 -8.35
N ILE A 36 1.10 5.72 -8.27
CA ILE A 36 0.62 4.46 -7.73
C ILE A 36 1.34 4.18 -6.41
N TYR A 37 0.56 3.83 -5.41
CA TYR A 37 1.06 3.47 -4.07
C TYR A 37 0.57 2.08 -3.70
N ALA A 38 1.37 1.37 -2.92
CA ALA A 38 1.01 0.04 -2.43
C ALA A 38 1.19 -0.01 -0.92
N THR A 39 0.18 -0.53 -0.23
CA THR A 39 0.19 -0.64 1.23
C THR A 39 -0.30 -2.01 1.65
N ALA A 40 -0.08 -2.34 2.92
CA ALA A 40 -0.75 -3.48 3.53
C ALA A 40 -2.26 -3.33 3.40
N ILE A 41 -2.97 -4.45 3.34
CA ILE A 41 -4.41 -4.44 3.12
C ILE A 41 -5.20 -4.13 4.40
N ASN A 42 -4.62 -4.44 5.55
CA ASN A 42 -5.32 -4.30 6.83
C ASN A 42 -4.84 -3.07 7.59
N CYS A 43 -5.79 -2.31 8.12
CA CYS A 43 -5.51 -1.20 9.01
C CYS A 43 -4.75 -1.72 10.24
N PRO A 44 -3.58 -1.15 10.58
CA PRO A 44 -2.80 -1.63 11.72
C PRO A 44 -3.52 -1.47 13.05
N HIS A 45 -4.44 -0.51 13.16
CA HIS A 45 -5.21 -0.30 14.38
C HIS A 45 -6.34 -1.31 14.55
N ALA A 46 -7.15 -1.51 13.51
CA ALA A 46 -8.40 -2.26 13.63
C ALA A 46 -8.46 -3.53 12.76
N GLY A 47 -7.46 -3.79 11.93
CA GLY A 47 -7.48 -4.92 11.02
C GLY A 47 -8.47 -4.80 9.87
N PHE A 48 -9.07 -3.64 9.69
CA PHE A 48 -10.09 -3.42 8.68
C PHE A 48 -9.48 -3.38 7.27
N ASP A 49 -10.24 -3.84 6.29
CA ASP A 49 -9.81 -3.85 4.89
C ASP A 49 -9.76 -2.41 4.35
N LEU A 50 -8.55 -1.92 4.10
CA LEU A 50 -8.33 -0.55 3.66
C LEU A 50 -8.82 -0.28 2.24
N SER A 51 -9.05 -1.32 1.43
CA SER A 51 -9.61 -1.13 0.09
C SER A 51 -11.07 -0.66 0.14
N GLN A 52 -11.73 -0.79 1.29
CA GLN A 52 -13.08 -0.26 1.52
C GLN A 52 -13.06 1.20 1.97
N GLY A 53 -11.89 1.78 2.16
CA GLY A 53 -11.74 3.16 2.60
C GLY A 53 -11.67 4.16 1.47
N LEU A 54 -11.13 5.32 1.79
CA LEU A 54 -11.01 6.45 0.86
C LEU A 54 -9.57 6.92 0.81
N CYS A 55 -9.21 7.58 -0.29
CA CYS A 55 -7.95 8.29 -0.40
C CYS A 55 -8.26 9.79 -0.42
N VAL A 56 -7.72 10.53 0.55
CA VAL A 56 -7.94 11.97 0.67
C VAL A 56 -6.61 12.67 0.88
N LYS A 57 -6.26 13.56 -0.04
CA LYS A 57 -5.06 14.40 0.05
C LYS A 57 -3.78 13.61 0.35
N GLY A 58 -3.58 12.48 -0.36
CA GLY A 58 -2.39 11.66 -0.19
C GLY A 58 -2.39 10.76 1.02
N LYS A 59 -3.53 10.62 1.69
CA LYS A 59 -3.69 9.74 2.85
C LYS A 59 -4.80 8.73 2.57
N ILE A 60 -4.58 7.50 3.03
CA ILE A 60 -5.64 6.49 3.01
C ILE A 60 -6.40 6.58 4.33
N VAL A 61 -7.73 6.57 4.25
CA VAL A 61 -8.61 6.70 5.40
C VAL A 61 -9.29 5.36 5.65
N CYS A 62 -9.04 4.78 6.83
CA CYS A 62 -9.73 3.57 7.24
C CYS A 62 -11.19 3.89 7.51
N PRO A 63 -12.15 3.11 6.99
CA PRO A 63 -13.56 3.38 7.23
C PRO A 63 -13.96 3.17 8.70
N TYR A 64 -13.15 2.44 9.47
CA TYR A 64 -13.40 2.20 10.89
C TYR A 64 -12.65 3.24 11.71
N HIS A 65 -13.36 4.10 12.40
CA HIS A 65 -12.85 5.21 13.21
C HIS A 65 -12.09 6.28 12.42
N ARG A 66 -12.07 6.21 11.09
CA ARG A 66 -11.45 7.20 10.20
C ARG A 66 -9.98 7.46 10.49
N TYR A 67 -9.23 6.44 10.90
CA TYR A 67 -7.80 6.54 11.04
C TYR A 67 -7.17 6.77 9.67
N THR A 68 -6.16 7.65 9.63
CA THR A 68 -5.49 8.03 8.38
C THR A 68 -4.05 7.60 8.39
N TYR A 69 -3.53 7.27 7.20
CA TYR A 69 -2.13 6.90 7.01
C TYR A 69 -1.60 7.54 5.75
N ASN A 70 -0.38 8.10 5.84
CA ASN A 70 0.27 8.73 4.71
C ASN A 70 0.64 7.66 3.68
N LEU A 71 0.27 7.84 2.42
CA LEU A 71 0.54 6.85 1.37
C LEU A 71 2.02 6.70 1.06
N THR A 72 2.83 7.73 1.27
CA THR A 72 4.26 7.70 1.00
C THR A 72 5.04 7.07 2.14
N THR A 73 4.74 7.43 3.39
CA THR A 73 5.52 7.02 4.55
C THR A 73 4.86 5.95 5.39
N GLY A 74 3.55 5.78 5.28
CA GLY A 74 2.78 4.89 6.14
C GLY A 74 2.48 5.46 7.51
N LYS A 75 2.96 6.67 7.80
CA LYS A 75 2.80 7.26 9.14
C LYS A 75 1.33 7.56 9.43
N GLY A 76 0.86 7.17 10.61
CA GLY A 76 -0.47 7.48 11.09
C GLY A 76 -0.67 8.97 11.32
N GLY A 77 -1.93 9.39 11.31
CA GLY A 77 -2.31 10.77 11.54
C GLY A 77 -1.96 11.25 12.94
N GLU A 78 -2.14 12.53 13.17
CA GLU A 78 -1.83 13.14 14.45
C GLU A 78 -2.59 12.42 15.59
N GLY A 79 -1.88 12.11 16.65
CA GLY A 79 -2.43 11.37 17.78
C GLY A 79 -2.44 9.86 17.63
N GLN A 80 -2.06 9.34 16.45
CA GLN A 80 -1.94 7.91 16.21
C GLN A 80 -0.47 7.50 16.38
N ASN A 81 -0.24 6.33 17.01
CA ASN A 81 1.11 5.82 17.26
C ASN A 81 1.44 4.60 16.41
N ASP A 82 0.77 4.42 15.29
CA ASP A 82 0.95 3.27 14.43
C ASP A 82 1.41 3.67 13.02
N PHE A 83 1.88 2.68 12.28
CA PHE A 83 2.32 2.83 10.89
C PHE A 83 1.66 1.77 10.04
N LEU A 84 1.24 2.18 8.86
CA LEU A 84 0.80 1.28 7.81
C LEU A 84 2.03 0.86 7.00
N GLU A 85 2.23 -0.44 6.82
CA GLU A 85 3.32 -0.92 5.97
C GLU A 85 3.07 -0.50 4.53
N THR A 86 4.11 0.06 3.89
CA THR A 86 4.06 0.47 2.48
C THR A 86 5.07 -0.35 1.69
N TYR A 87 4.79 -0.52 0.40
CA TYR A 87 5.63 -1.32 -0.48
C TYR A 87 6.14 -0.48 -1.64
N ALA A 88 7.30 -0.83 -2.19
CA ALA A 88 7.84 -0.16 -3.35
C ALA A 88 6.98 -0.45 -4.58
N VAL A 89 6.85 0.53 -5.47
CA VAL A 89 6.11 0.39 -6.71
C VAL A 89 7.00 0.83 -7.87
N ASP A 90 7.02 0.02 -8.93
CA ASP A 90 7.69 0.35 -10.19
C ASP A 90 6.67 0.22 -11.32
N VAL A 91 6.51 1.29 -12.08
CA VAL A 91 5.58 1.31 -13.21
C VAL A 91 6.40 1.27 -14.49
N ARG A 92 6.13 0.29 -15.35
CA ARG A 92 6.79 0.11 -16.64
C ARG A 92 5.74 0.10 -17.73
N GLY A 93 5.59 1.25 -18.42
CA GLY A 93 4.50 1.42 -19.39
C GLY A 93 3.15 1.32 -18.69
N ASP A 94 2.34 0.35 -19.10
CA ASP A 94 1.03 0.10 -18.48
C ASP A 94 1.10 -0.88 -17.32
N ASP A 95 2.25 -1.51 -17.09
CA ASP A 95 2.38 -2.57 -16.10
C ASP A 95 2.84 -2.00 -14.75
N ILE A 96 2.26 -2.54 -13.69
CA ILE A 96 2.57 -2.16 -12.32
C ILE A 96 3.25 -3.34 -11.63
N TYR A 97 4.40 -3.06 -10.99
CA TYR A 97 5.13 -4.04 -10.19
C TYR A 97 5.21 -3.56 -8.76
N VAL A 98 5.01 -4.46 -7.82
CA VAL A 98 5.11 -4.17 -6.38
C VAL A 98 6.24 -4.99 -5.79
N GLY A 99 7.18 -4.33 -5.12
CA GLY A 99 8.31 -4.97 -4.47
C GLY A 99 8.02 -5.23 -3.00
N ILE A 100 8.13 -6.49 -2.59
CA ILE A 100 7.86 -6.90 -1.21
C ILE A 100 9.10 -7.56 -0.66
N ASN A 101 9.54 -7.14 0.53
CA ASN A 101 10.61 -7.80 1.25
C ASN A 101 10.04 -9.02 1.95
N SER A 102 10.70 -10.18 1.73
CA SER A 102 10.38 -11.38 2.46
C SER A 102 10.88 -11.25 3.92
N PHE A 103 10.44 -12.16 4.78
CA PHE A 103 10.95 -12.24 6.13
C PHE A 103 12.49 -12.33 6.14
N TRP A 104 13.06 -13.13 5.25
CA TRP A 104 14.52 -13.30 5.17
C TRP A 104 15.24 -12.04 4.73
N ASP A 105 14.67 -11.28 3.81
CA ASP A 105 15.22 -9.98 3.40
C ASP A 105 15.25 -9.01 4.57
N LYS A 106 14.20 -8.97 5.37
CA LYS A 106 14.13 -8.12 6.55
C LYS A 106 15.16 -8.52 7.60
N VAL A 107 15.34 -9.81 7.80
CA VAL A 107 16.34 -10.34 8.75
C VAL A 107 17.75 -9.95 8.30
N LYS A 108 18.06 -10.08 7.02
CA LYS A 108 19.38 -9.68 6.50
C LYS A 108 19.65 -8.20 6.70
N GLN A 109 18.65 -7.35 6.51
CA GLN A 109 18.78 -5.92 6.72
C GLN A 109 19.03 -5.56 8.19
N ALA A 110 18.44 -6.31 9.11
CA ALA A 110 18.61 -6.07 10.54
C ALA A 110 20.02 -6.37 11.04
N PHE A 111 20.78 -7.19 10.33
CA PHE A 111 22.13 -7.59 10.72
C PHE A 111 23.24 -6.87 9.95
N LYS A 112 22.90 -5.85 9.22
CA LYS A 112 23.91 -5.05 8.51
C LYS A 112 24.50 -3.96 9.39
#